data_bea01199e58d167486884dca7b47f9b5
#
_entry.id   bea01199e58d167486884dca7b47f9b5
#
_cell.length_a   1.000
_cell.length_b   1.000
_cell.length_c   1.000
_cell.angle_alpha   90.00
_cell.angle_beta   90.00
_cell.angle_gamma   90.00
#
_symmetry.space_group_name_H-M   'P 1'
#
loop_
_entity.id
_entity.type
_entity.pdbx_description
1 polymer ?
#
loop_
_entity_poly.entity_id
_entity_poly.type
_entity_poly.pdbx_seq_one_letter_code
_entity_poly.pdbx_strand_id
1 'polypeptide(L)'
;MIRKLLIVVLFFSIQCGISRAEALPRFAPGLLSFTAHGLFPGDSSRILGDDSIVQVGNQTLTFKRAQYIRALKISPSRVLDTTPVPAEPFAFGDFSWLNGNNRQDHKVIDNQYFTGDFTFDINYTRSNRNPIDNTVLGSTALSRNNEFTVSFVGLGGDFHYENVRGRFMTQFGTRSTVVPRNDYSGYKGQYDLSDAYRYISEAYGGYHFNKWHGINVDMGIFMSYIGMYSYNNFENWSYQPSYTSDNTPWFFNGIRVQMFPSVHEKLEIWIINGWQSYGTFNKMPGLGFSYTNRPSERTSFVSNNYFGTDVAGLPTAKRYHTDNSFQYRYYNHLKAIGIKRAAFTLTLDYGVQNGGGYHPYGPNASNFLSGMFYHRIWFGDGMKWGWTLGGGFLHNPSRYLALVPPGLATDAFLSAAVPGAKMDGWDASTCIDYNPNQFLTVRLEFIHRYMNIPYFNGPGGVTGPNGYGPNPTTSTNSNSYQPSGSSTYTPDLVNSETRGVLALIVRF
;
A
#
# COMPACT_ATOMS: atom_id res chain seq x y z
N MET A 1 -8.72 32.16 -7.42
CA MET A 1 -7.39 31.54 -7.23
C MET A 1 -7.44 30.01 -7.44
N ILE A 2 -8.44 29.30 -6.94
CA ILE A 2 -8.62 27.83 -7.06
C ILE A 2 -8.82 27.37 -8.51
N ARG A 3 -9.53 28.11 -9.37
CA ARG A 3 -9.71 27.76 -10.79
C ARG A 3 -8.42 27.75 -11.64
N LYS A 4 -7.42 28.56 -11.28
CA LYS A 4 -6.13 28.57 -12.00
C LYS A 4 -5.20 27.43 -11.58
N LEU A 5 -5.35 26.89 -10.35
CA LEU A 5 -4.58 25.76 -9.88
C LEU A 5 -5.08 24.44 -10.51
N LEU A 6 -6.39 24.31 -10.70
CA LEU A 6 -6.99 23.14 -11.34
C LEU A 6 -6.55 22.98 -12.81
N ILE A 7 -6.38 24.08 -13.52
CA ILE A 7 -5.95 24.09 -14.92
C ILE A 7 -4.47 23.66 -15.03
N VAL A 8 -3.63 23.98 -14.06
CA VAL A 8 -2.22 23.56 -14.06
C VAL A 8 -2.07 22.07 -13.84
N VAL A 9 -2.88 21.45 -12.99
CA VAL A 9 -2.85 19.99 -12.74
C VAL A 9 -3.37 19.21 -13.96
N LEU A 10 -4.40 19.69 -14.63
CA LEU A 10 -4.93 19.08 -15.86
C LEU A 10 -3.99 19.26 -17.08
N PHE A 11 -3.28 20.41 -17.18
CA PHE A 11 -2.35 20.63 -18.29
C PHE A 11 -1.06 19.81 -18.16
N PHE A 12 -0.59 19.50 -16.96
CA PHE A 12 0.56 18.62 -16.77
C PHE A 12 0.28 17.17 -17.18
N SER A 13 -0.98 16.72 -17.09
CA SER A 13 -1.38 15.36 -17.49
C SER A 13 -1.44 15.16 -19.02
N ILE A 14 -1.50 16.22 -19.81
CA ILE A 14 -1.72 16.13 -21.27
C ILE A 14 -0.47 16.46 -22.09
N GLN A 15 0.53 17.15 -21.54
CA GLN A 15 1.70 17.60 -22.32
C GLN A 15 2.94 16.70 -22.26
N CYS A 16 2.93 15.59 -21.53
CA CYS A 16 4.08 14.65 -21.48
C CYS A 16 4.01 13.51 -22.52
N GLY A 17 3.14 13.58 -23.49
CA GLY A 17 2.83 12.50 -24.44
C GLY A 17 3.55 12.52 -25.78
N ILE A 18 4.45 13.46 -26.07
CA ILE A 18 5.19 13.46 -27.36
C ILE A 18 6.64 13.89 -27.13
N SER A 19 7.52 12.98 -26.80
CA SER A 19 8.94 13.14 -27.04
C SER A 19 9.39 12.16 -28.12
N ARG A 20 9.98 12.71 -29.17
CA ARG A 20 10.55 12.02 -30.31
C ARG A 20 11.57 10.97 -29.85
N ALA A 21 11.46 9.78 -30.42
CA ALA A 21 12.50 8.77 -30.40
C ALA A 21 13.76 9.32 -31.07
N GLU A 22 14.74 9.73 -30.26
CA GLU A 22 16.11 9.88 -30.76
C GLU A 22 16.80 8.52 -30.68
N ALA A 23 17.39 8.15 -31.79
CA ALA A 23 18.10 6.90 -31.96
C ALA A 23 19.29 6.82 -31.01
N LEU A 24 19.23 5.88 -30.06
CA LEU A 24 20.37 5.52 -29.24
C LEU A 24 21.45 4.83 -30.10
N PRO A 25 22.73 5.06 -29.83
CA PRO A 25 23.82 4.45 -30.56
C PRO A 25 23.77 2.94 -30.38
N ARG A 26 23.89 2.22 -31.48
CA ARG A 26 24.00 0.77 -31.53
C ARG A 26 25.27 0.35 -30.76
N PHE A 27 25.11 -0.21 -29.59
CA PHE A 27 26.15 -1.02 -29.01
C PHE A 27 26.29 -2.30 -29.84
N ALA A 28 27.50 -2.63 -30.21
CA ALA A 28 27.84 -3.76 -31.01
C ALA A 28 27.31 -5.07 -30.37
N PRO A 29 26.69 -5.97 -31.14
CA PRO A 29 26.30 -7.29 -30.67
C PRO A 29 27.52 -8.15 -30.56
N GLY A 30 28.08 -8.21 -29.39
CA GLY A 30 29.33 -8.95 -29.24
C GLY A 30 29.78 -9.18 -27.81
N LEU A 31 28.85 -9.49 -26.87
CA LEU A 31 29.27 -10.09 -25.60
C LEU A 31 28.07 -10.79 -24.96
N LEU A 32 28.26 -12.13 -24.84
CA LEU A 32 27.49 -13.03 -23.99
C LEU A 32 26.19 -13.62 -24.56
N SER A 33 26.23 -14.21 -25.74
CA SER A 33 25.42 -15.40 -25.98
C SER A 33 26.29 -16.64 -25.66
N PHE A 34 26.36 -17.03 -24.41
CA PHE A 34 26.84 -18.35 -24.05
C PHE A 34 25.75 -19.36 -24.39
N THR A 35 25.76 -19.90 -25.61
CA THR A 35 25.10 -21.17 -25.85
C THR A 35 25.85 -22.23 -25.08
N ALA A 36 25.15 -23.07 -24.32
CA ALA A 36 25.74 -24.19 -23.59
C ALA A 36 26.61 -25.10 -24.48
N HIS A 37 26.48 -25.03 -25.78
CA HIS A 37 27.27 -25.74 -26.77
C HIS A 37 28.71 -25.24 -26.92
N GLY A 38 29.02 -24.00 -26.60
CA GLY A 38 30.37 -23.45 -26.70
C GLY A 38 31.24 -23.70 -25.47
N LEU A 39 30.65 -24.08 -24.36
CA LEU A 39 31.34 -24.33 -23.11
C LEU A 39 31.71 -25.82 -22.90
N PHE A 40 31.05 -26.72 -23.65
CA PHE A 40 31.22 -28.15 -23.44
C PHE A 40 31.22 -28.89 -24.78
N PRO A 41 32.35 -29.18 -25.38
CA PRO A 41 32.42 -30.03 -26.56
C PRO A 41 31.95 -31.45 -26.20
N GLY A 42 30.92 -31.88 -26.90
CA GLY A 42 30.08 -33.03 -26.69
C GLY A 42 30.80 -34.35 -26.38
N ASP A 43 30.94 -34.64 -25.14
CA ASP A 43 31.00 -35.98 -24.60
C ASP A 43 30.53 -35.99 -23.15
N SER A 44 29.29 -36.38 -22.95
CA SER A 44 28.63 -36.43 -21.62
C SER A 44 29.22 -37.51 -20.70
N SER A 45 30.10 -38.39 -21.20
CA SER A 45 30.69 -39.47 -20.41
C SER A 45 31.95 -39.07 -19.63
N ARG A 46 32.47 -37.86 -19.87
CA ARG A 46 33.73 -37.42 -19.22
C ARG A 46 33.52 -36.49 -18.00
N ILE A 47 32.29 -36.21 -17.59
CA ILE A 47 32.02 -35.25 -16.52
C ILE A 47 31.64 -36.00 -15.24
N LEU A 48 32.46 -36.91 -14.81
CA LEU A 48 32.35 -37.58 -13.51
C LEU A 48 33.52 -37.25 -12.57
N GLY A 49 34.34 -36.28 -12.93
CA GLY A 49 35.47 -35.79 -12.14
C GLY A 49 35.18 -34.43 -11.46
N ASP A 50 36.20 -33.94 -10.78
CA ASP A 50 36.24 -32.71 -10.02
C ASP A 50 35.71 -31.45 -10.74
N ASP A 51 35.61 -30.33 -10.03
CA ASP A 51 35.17 -29.03 -10.53
C ASP A 51 35.73 -28.65 -11.88
N SER A 52 34.92 -28.23 -12.82
CA SER A 52 35.37 -27.84 -14.16
C SER A 52 35.89 -26.40 -14.15
N ILE A 53 37.10 -26.22 -14.69
CA ILE A 53 37.78 -24.94 -14.81
C ILE A 53 37.70 -24.48 -16.27
N VAL A 54 37.16 -23.31 -16.52
CA VAL A 54 37.06 -22.71 -17.85
C VAL A 54 37.76 -21.36 -17.86
N GLN A 55 38.68 -21.14 -18.81
CA GLN A 55 39.30 -19.84 -19.04
C GLN A 55 38.50 -19.02 -20.06
N VAL A 56 38.13 -17.81 -19.70
CA VAL A 56 37.47 -16.85 -20.58
C VAL A 56 38.28 -15.55 -20.57
N GLY A 57 39.06 -15.34 -21.58
CA GLY A 57 40.05 -14.27 -21.64
C GLY A 57 41.11 -14.44 -20.55
N ASN A 58 41.32 -13.41 -19.73
CA ASN A 58 42.28 -13.46 -18.60
C ASN A 58 41.65 -13.91 -17.28
N GLN A 59 40.40 -14.40 -17.27
CA GLN A 59 39.70 -14.85 -16.06
C GLN A 59 39.54 -16.38 -16.07
N THR A 60 39.84 -16.99 -14.91
CA THR A 60 39.60 -18.41 -14.66
C THR A 60 38.28 -18.55 -13.89
N LEU A 61 37.32 -19.27 -14.49
CA LEU A 61 36.02 -19.56 -13.87
C LEU A 61 35.99 -21.03 -13.46
N THR A 62 35.70 -21.29 -12.19
CA THR A 62 35.53 -22.62 -11.63
C THR A 62 34.08 -22.92 -11.38
N PHE A 63 33.52 -23.95 -12.01
CA PHE A 63 32.14 -24.39 -11.83
C PHE A 63 32.08 -25.65 -10.97
N LYS A 64 31.36 -25.55 -9.84
CA LYS A 64 31.16 -26.72 -8.97
C LYS A 64 30.19 -27.72 -9.62
N ARG A 65 30.43 -28.98 -9.44
CA ARG A 65 29.61 -30.09 -9.96
C ARG A 65 28.10 -29.92 -9.72
N ALA A 66 27.72 -29.37 -8.56
CA ALA A 66 26.30 -29.11 -8.21
C ALA A 66 25.64 -28.08 -9.12
N GLN A 67 26.38 -27.04 -9.57
CA GLN A 67 25.89 -26.03 -10.49
C GLN A 67 25.73 -26.59 -11.91
N TYR A 68 26.63 -27.48 -12.32
CA TYR A 68 26.58 -28.14 -13.61
C TYR A 68 25.37 -29.11 -13.74
N ILE A 69 25.11 -29.92 -12.72
CA ILE A 69 23.95 -30.84 -12.72
C ILE A 69 22.64 -30.06 -12.75
N ARG A 70 22.60 -28.86 -12.16
CA ARG A 70 21.44 -27.98 -12.21
C ARG A 70 21.23 -27.40 -13.61
N ALA A 71 22.27 -27.04 -14.31
CA ALA A 71 22.22 -26.58 -15.70
C ALA A 71 21.76 -27.66 -16.68
N LEU A 72 22.17 -28.93 -16.45
CA LEU A 72 21.78 -30.07 -17.31
C LEU A 72 20.34 -30.57 -17.12
N LYS A 73 19.68 -30.21 -16.02
CA LYS A 73 18.25 -30.53 -15.79
C LYS A 73 17.29 -29.58 -16.53
N ILE A 74 17.80 -28.60 -17.25
CA ILE A 74 16.99 -27.79 -18.16
C ILE A 74 16.64 -28.67 -19.36
N SER A 75 15.38 -29.03 -19.46
CA SER A 75 14.84 -29.90 -20.54
C SER A 75 15.24 -29.39 -21.92
N PRO A 76 15.82 -30.23 -22.81
CA PRO A 76 16.39 -29.80 -24.11
C PRO A 76 15.36 -29.40 -25.18
N SER A 77 14.11 -29.28 -24.84
CA SER A 77 13.01 -29.01 -25.80
C SER A 77 12.50 -27.57 -25.84
N ARG A 78 13.16 -26.62 -25.20
CA ARG A 78 12.86 -25.20 -25.45
C ARG A 78 13.78 -24.67 -26.55
N VAL A 79 13.24 -24.42 -27.72
CA VAL A 79 13.78 -23.44 -28.65
C VAL A 79 13.98 -22.17 -27.84
N LEU A 80 15.21 -21.79 -27.57
CA LEU A 80 15.51 -20.49 -26.95
C LEU A 80 14.93 -19.43 -27.88
N ASP A 81 13.87 -18.81 -27.47
CA ASP A 81 13.36 -17.63 -28.14
C ASP A 81 14.47 -16.57 -28.04
N THR A 82 15.16 -16.36 -29.16
CA THR A 82 16.28 -15.40 -29.25
C THR A 82 15.80 -13.96 -29.38
N THR A 83 14.49 -13.70 -29.25
CA THR A 83 14.00 -12.33 -29.15
C THR A 83 14.62 -11.69 -27.90
N PRO A 84 15.22 -10.50 -28.02
CA PRO A 84 15.74 -9.80 -26.85
C PRO A 84 14.60 -9.64 -25.83
N VAL A 85 14.80 -10.19 -24.64
CA VAL A 85 13.85 -9.94 -23.53
C VAL A 85 13.84 -8.44 -23.27
N PRO A 86 12.70 -7.76 -23.35
CA PRO A 86 12.62 -6.34 -23.02
C PRO A 86 13.17 -6.07 -21.62
N ALA A 87 13.88 -4.96 -21.43
CA ALA A 87 14.38 -4.58 -20.12
C ALA A 87 13.21 -4.51 -19.12
N GLU A 88 13.43 -5.06 -17.92
CA GLU A 88 12.43 -5.10 -16.87
C GLU A 88 12.00 -3.66 -16.46
N PRO A 89 10.70 -3.39 -16.30
CA PRO A 89 10.22 -2.08 -15.90
C PRO A 89 10.84 -1.60 -14.59
N PHE A 90 11.29 -0.35 -14.57
CA PHE A 90 11.92 0.33 -13.42
C PHE A 90 13.24 -0.29 -12.92
N ALA A 91 13.82 -1.24 -13.62
CA ALA A 91 15.11 -1.84 -13.23
C ALA A 91 16.34 -0.96 -13.51
N PHE A 92 16.16 0.22 -14.10
CA PHE A 92 17.25 1.15 -14.47
C PHE A 92 17.81 1.96 -13.29
N GLY A 93 17.20 1.90 -12.10
CA GLY A 93 17.65 2.70 -10.95
C GLY A 93 17.24 2.13 -9.60
N ASP A 94 17.82 2.72 -8.53
CA ASP A 94 17.48 2.41 -7.15
C ASP A 94 16.24 3.21 -6.71
N PHE A 95 15.12 2.51 -6.50
CA PHE A 95 13.84 3.04 -6.01
C PHE A 95 13.50 2.59 -4.58
N SER A 96 14.42 1.97 -3.86
CA SER A 96 14.24 1.53 -2.47
C SER A 96 14.00 2.68 -1.48
N TRP A 97 14.26 3.91 -1.92
CA TRP A 97 14.05 5.14 -1.15
C TRP A 97 12.62 5.67 -1.19
N LEU A 98 11.78 5.23 -2.13
CA LEU A 98 10.40 5.70 -2.26
C LEU A 98 9.57 5.31 -1.03
N ASN A 99 8.69 6.21 -0.59
CA ASN A 99 7.66 5.89 0.37
C ASN A 99 6.63 4.94 -0.26
N GLY A 100 6.17 3.95 0.49
CA GLY A 100 5.24 2.94 -0.01
C GLY A 100 5.87 1.87 -0.91
N ASN A 101 7.20 1.77 -0.96
CA ASN A 101 7.92 0.81 -1.79
C ASN A 101 8.78 -0.13 -0.94
N ASN A 102 8.88 -1.39 -1.38
CA ASN A 102 9.78 -2.35 -0.73
C ASN A 102 11.24 -1.91 -0.91
N ARG A 103 12.00 -1.90 0.19
CA ARG A 103 13.42 -1.55 0.21
C ARG A 103 14.38 -2.74 0.11
N GLN A 104 13.84 -3.97 0.13
CA GLN A 104 14.65 -5.19 0.05
C GLN A 104 15.23 -5.35 -1.35
N ASP A 105 16.48 -5.77 -1.44
CA ASP A 105 17.18 -6.04 -2.69
C ASP A 105 17.04 -7.50 -3.13
N HIS A 106 16.71 -8.40 -2.20
CA HIS A 106 16.43 -9.81 -2.50
C HIS A 106 15.41 -10.38 -1.52
N LYS A 107 14.83 -11.51 -1.90
CA LYS A 107 13.93 -12.32 -1.07
C LYS A 107 14.66 -13.53 -0.52
N VAL A 108 14.31 -13.94 0.70
CA VAL A 108 14.90 -15.12 1.36
C VAL A 108 14.46 -16.43 0.71
N ILE A 109 13.18 -16.46 0.28
CA ILE A 109 12.63 -17.58 -0.45
C ILE A 109 12.32 -17.10 -1.86
N ASP A 110 13.15 -17.53 -2.82
CA ASP A 110 12.99 -17.17 -4.22
C ASP A 110 13.46 -18.34 -5.09
N ASN A 111 12.56 -18.87 -5.90
CA ASN A 111 12.84 -19.96 -6.81
C ASN A 111 12.04 -19.80 -8.10
N GLN A 112 12.21 -20.73 -9.06
CA GLN A 112 11.58 -20.64 -10.38
C GLN A 112 10.04 -20.69 -10.39
N TYR A 113 9.39 -20.97 -9.27
CA TYR A 113 7.93 -21.11 -9.19
C TYR A 113 7.29 -20.22 -8.14
N PHE A 114 8.06 -19.78 -7.14
CA PHE A 114 7.54 -19.10 -5.99
C PHE A 114 8.54 -18.13 -5.37
N THR A 115 8.10 -16.89 -5.16
CA THR A 115 8.80 -15.88 -4.38
C THR A 115 8.03 -15.61 -3.10
N GLY A 116 8.60 -15.99 -1.96
CA GLY A 116 7.96 -15.84 -0.64
C GLY A 116 7.92 -14.41 -0.16
N ASP A 117 6.86 -14.09 0.58
CA ASP A 117 6.68 -12.79 1.25
C ASP A 117 6.07 -13.05 2.64
N PHE A 118 6.86 -12.81 3.70
CA PHE A 118 6.46 -13.06 5.08
C PHE A 118 6.70 -11.79 5.88
N THR A 119 5.62 -11.21 6.42
CA THR A 119 5.68 -9.97 7.18
C THR A 119 5.09 -10.16 8.57
N PHE A 120 5.79 -9.64 9.59
CA PHE A 120 5.33 -9.57 10.97
C PHE A 120 5.43 -8.11 11.41
N ASP A 121 4.31 -7.53 11.83
CA ASP A 121 4.20 -6.16 12.29
C ASP A 121 3.59 -6.16 13.69
N ILE A 122 4.39 -5.79 14.67
CA ILE A 122 4.04 -5.77 16.09
C ILE A 122 4.30 -4.36 16.60
N ASN A 123 3.37 -3.79 17.36
CA ASN A 123 3.54 -2.47 17.95
C ASN A 123 3.04 -2.39 19.38
N TYR A 124 3.52 -1.37 20.07
CA TYR A 124 2.97 -0.85 21.31
C TYR A 124 2.64 0.63 21.09
N THR A 125 1.39 0.99 21.30
CA THR A 125 0.92 2.37 21.11
C THR A 125 0.51 2.98 22.45
N ARG A 126 0.90 4.23 22.68
CA ARG A 126 0.50 5.01 23.84
C ARG A 126 -0.12 6.33 23.40
N SER A 127 -1.41 6.50 23.71
CA SER A 127 -2.14 7.74 23.54
C SER A 127 -2.10 8.56 24.85
N ASN A 128 -2.02 9.88 24.72
CA ASN A 128 -2.16 10.79 25.84
C ASN A 128 -3.59 10.86 26.40
N ARG A 129 -4.57 10.27 25.71
CA ARG A 129 -5.98 10.30 26.09
C ARG A 129 -6.40 9.15 26.99
N ASN A 130 -5.70 8.02 26.93
CA ASN A 130 -5.94 6.84 27.76
C ASN A 130 -7.43 6.43 27.83
N PRO A 131 -8.05 6.10 26.69
CA PRO A 131 -9.46 5.71 26.67
C PRO A 131 -9.70 4.44 27.51
N ILE A 132 -10.87 4.34 28.14
CA ILE A 132 -11.23 3.24 29.06
C ILE A 132 -11.14 1.88 28.34
N ASP A 133 -11.58 1.81 27.11
CA ASP A 133 -11.61 0.56 26.33
C ASP A 133 -10.32 0.30 25.53
N ASN A 134 -9.28 1.09 25.77
CA ASN A 134 -7.99 1.02 25.08
C ASN A 134 -8.09 1.09 23.53
N THR A 135 -9.14 1.68 22.97
CA THR A 135 -9.32 1.77 21.52
C THR A 135 -8.72 3.04 20.94
N VAL A 136 -7.89 2.91 19.93
CA VAL A 136 -7.41 4.01 19.08
C VAL A 136 -8.40 4.26 17.97
N LEU A 137 -8.85 5.51 17.82
CA LEU A 137 -9.76 5.94 16.75
C LEU A 137 -9.02 6.66 15.62
N GLY A 138 -9.68 6.73 14.46
CA GLY A 138 -9.20 7.50 13.32
C GLY A 138 -7.88 7.00 12.73
N SER A 139 -7.64 5.72 12.75
CA SER A 139 -6.45 5.09 12.17
C SER A 139 -6.80 3.77 11.49
N THR A 140 -6.18 3.53 10.35
CA THR A 140 -6.21 2.23 9.66
C THR A 140 -5.04 1.34 10.06
N ALA A 141 -4.00 1.90 10.65
CA ALA A 141 -2.78 1.18 11.05
C ALA A 141 -2.80 0.76 12.53
N LEU A 142 -3.47 1.53 13.39
CA LEU A 142 -3.48 1.34 14.85
C LEU A 142 -4.91 1.06 15.33
N SER A 143 -5.05 0.21 16.34
CA SER A 143 -6.35 -0.17 16.91
C SER A 143 -6.39 -0.13 18.43
N ARG A 144 -5.25 -0.38 19.10
CA ARG A 144 -5.20 -0.54 20.56
C ARG A 144 -4.24 0.46 21.19
N ASN A 145 -4.60 0.93 22.36
CA ASN A 145 -3.81 1.81 23.22
C ASN A 145 -3.29 1.03 24.43
N ASN A 146 -2.06 1.31 24.85
CA ASN A 146 -1.44 0.75 26.05
C ASN A 146 -1.35 -0.79 26.06
N GLU A 147 -1.27 -1.40 24.89
CA GLU A 147 -1.19 -2.84 24.67
C GLU A 147 -0.16 -3.18 23.60
N PHE A 148 0.53 -4.32 23.74
CA PHE A 148 1.28 -4.92 22.64
C PHE A 148 0.30 -5.54 21.66
N THR A 149 0.39 -5.13 20.42
CA THR A 149 -0.56 -5.50 19.38
C THR A 149 0.18 -6.14 18.21
N VAL A 150 -0.25 -7.33 17.83
CA VAL A 150 0.11 -7.91 16.53
C VAL A 150 -0.83 -7.29 15.50
N SER A 151 -0.30 -6.33 14.75
CA SER A 151 -1.11 -5.60 13.76
C SER A 151 -1.30 -6.38 12.50
N PHE A 152 -0.22 -7.00 12.01
CA PHE A 152 -0.25 -7.70 10.72
C PHE A 152 0.69 -8.90 10.72
N VAL A 153 0.17 -10.06 10.30
CA VAL A 153 0.95 -11.22 9.93
C VAL A 153 0.54 -11.61 8.51
N GLY A 154 1.43 -11.30 7.57
CA GLY A 154 1.29 -11.65 6.16
C GLY A 154 2.15 -12.86 5.85
N LEU A 155 1.53 -13.93 5.38
CA LEU A 155 2.19 -15.14 4.94
C LEU A 155 1.71 -15.48 3.54
N GLY A 156 2.63 -15.68 2.60
CA GLY A 156 2.30 -16.01 1.23
C GLY A 156 3.41 -15.66 0.25
N GLY A 157 3.05 -15.20 -0.92
CA GLY A 157 4.01 -14.82 -1.96
C GLY A 157 3.43 -14.86 -3.36
N ASP A 158 4.32 -14.70 -4.32
CA ASP A 158 4.04 -14.70 -5.75
C ASP A 158 4.33 -16.09 -6.35
N PHE A 159 3.34 -16.63 -7.04
CA PHE A 159 3.44 -17.88 -7.80
C PHE A 159 3.59 -17.55 -9.28
N HIS A 160 4.50 -18.22 -9.94
CA HIS A 160 4.73 -18.03 -11.37
C HIS A 160 5.18 -19.34 -12.04
N TYR A 161 4.55 -19.64 -13.16
CA TYR A 161 4.94 -20.74 -14.03
C TYR A 161 4.64 -20.36 -15.48
N GLU A 162 5.68 -20.33 -16.30
CA GLU A 162 5.58 -19.76 -17.66
C GLU A 162 5.03 -18.32 -17.61
N ASN A 163 3.90 -18.09 -18.26
CA ASN A 163 3.20 -16.80 -18.26
C ASN A 163 2.04 -16.74 -17.26
N VAL A 164 1.73 -17.84 -16.57
CA VAL A 164 0.71 -17.87 -15.51
C VAL A 164 1.31 -17.31 -14.24
N ARG A 165 0.58 -16.42 -13.60
CA ARG A 165 0.98 -15.77 -12.36
C ARG A 165 -0.15 -15.77 -11.34
N GLY A 166 0.19 -15.69 -10.08
CA GLY A 166 -0.76 -15.52 -9.00
C GLY A 166 -0.07 -14.99 -7.76
N ARG A 167 -0.84 -14.41 -6.88
CA ARG A 167 -0.39 -13.98 -5.56
C ARG A 167 -1.42 -14.37 -4.53
N PHE A 168 -0.95 -14.87 -3.41
CA PHE A 168 -1.76 -15.09 -2.23
C PHE A 168 -1.03 -14.55 -1.01
N MET A 169 -1.72 -13.73 -0.21
CA MET A 169 -1.20 -13.18 1.04
C MET A 169 -2.27 -13.18 2.11
N THR A 170 -1.93 -13.63 3.29
CA THR A 170 -2.79 -13.53 4.47
C THR A 170 -2.68 -12.15 5.13
N GLN A 171 -3.61 -11.86 6.06
CA GLN A 171 -3.56 -10.70 6.95
C GLN A 171 -4.13 -11.04 8.32
N PHE A 172 -3.41 -11.85 9.08
CA PHE A 172 -3.78 -12.07 10.47
C PHE A 172 -3.39 -10.86 11.34
N GLY A 173 -3.99 -10.76 12.53
CA GLY A 173 -3.79 -9.64 13.43
C GLY A 173 -4.91 -8.61 13.37
N THR A 174 -4.72 -7.45 14.01
CA THR A 174 -5.81 -6.46 14.14
C THR A 174 -6.24 -5.84 12.81
N ARG A 175 -5.37 -5.82 11.80
CA ARG A 175 -5.74 -5.36 10.45
C ARG A 175 -6.84 -6.19 9.81
N SER A 176 -6.93 -7.48 10.11
CA SER A 176 -8.01 -8.35 9.63
C SER A 176 -9.40 -7.95 10.16
N THR A 177 -9.43 -7.11 11.18
CA THR A 177 -10.67 -6.56 11.74
C THR A 177 -10.85 -5.10 11.35
N VAL A 178 -9.79 -4.28 11.43
CA VAL A 178 -9.87 -2.83 11.20
C VAL A 178 -10.20 -2.50 9.74
N VAL A 179 -9.60 -3.19 8.78
CA VAL A 179 -9.73 -2.84 7.37
C VAL A 179 -10.94 -3.48 6.68
N PRO A 180 -11.17 -4.81 6.74
CA PRO A 180 -12.30 -5.43 6.04
C PRO A 180 -13.67 -4.96 6.51
N ARG A 181 -13.82 -4.58 7.77
CA ARG A 181 -15.10 -4.09 8.27
C ARG A 181 -15.55 -2.74 7.67
N ASN A 182 -14.66 -2.03 6.99
CA ASN A 182 -15.03 -0.88 6.16
C ASN A 182 -15.62 -1.30 4.80
N ASP A 183 -15.76 -2.61 4.56
CA ASP A 183 -16.52 -3.15 3.44
C ASP A 183 -18.01 -2.91 3.63
N TYR A 184 -18.66 -2.32 2.64
CA TYR A 184 -20.09 -2.04 2.65
C TYR A 184 -20.91 -3.08 1.89
N SER A 185 -20.30 -4.20 1.46
CA SER A 185 -20.99 -5.25 0.72
C SER A 185 -21.87 -6.15 1.61
N GLY A 186 -21.64 -6.18 2.92
CA GLY A 186 -22.29 -7.08 3.88
C GLY A 186 -23.81 -6.95 4.03
N TYR A 187 -24.41 -5.89 3.46
CA TYR A 187 -25.86 -5.69 3.46
C TYR A 187 -26.56 -6.24 2.22
N LYS A 188 -25.84 -6.92 1.34
CA LYS A 188 -26.35 -7.39 0.05
C LYS A 188 -26.32 -8.90 -0.05
N GLY A 189 -27.39 -9.54 0.37
CA GLY A 189 -27.55 -10.95 0.20
C GLY A 189 -27.22 -11.75 1.46
N GLN A 190 -27.15 -13.07 1.29
CA GLN A 190 -27.06 -14.03 2.39
C GLN A 190 -25.63 -14.18 2.95
N TYR A 191 -24.60 -13.87 2.16
CA TYR A 191 -23.21 -14.17 2.50
C TYR A 191 -22.45 -12.89 2.83
N ASP A 192 -21.82 -12.86 3.99
CA ASP A 192 -20.94 -11.77 4.41
C ASP A 192 -19.54 -11.96 3.80
N LEU A 193 -19.23 -11.12 2.81
CA LEU A 193 -17.94 -11.19 2.11
C LEU A 193 -16.81 -10.64 2.98
N SER A 194 -17.08 -9.69 3.86
CA SER A 194 -16.07 -9.15 4.78
C SER A 194 -15.61 -10.20 5.77
N ASP A 195 -16.51 -11.05 6.24
CA ASP A 195 -16.19 -12.18 7.12
C ASP A 195 -15.45 -13.30 6.36
N ALA A 196 -15.89 -13.58 5.13
CA ALA A 196 -15.26 -14.60 4.28
C ALA A 196 -13.81 -14.28 3.91
N TYR A 197 -13.50 -12.99 3.66
CA TYR A 197 -12.19 -12.57 3.14
C TYR A 197 -11.33 -11.82 4.17
N ARG A 198 -11.76 -11.67 5.41
CA ARG A 198 -11.07 -10.88 6.45
C ARG A 198 -9.60 -11.23 6.65
N TYR A 199 -9.21 -12.48 6.41
CA TYR A 199 -7.84 -12.95 6.60
C TYR A 199 -7.01 -12.98 5.32
N ILE A 200 -7.54 -12.45 4.22
CA ILE A 200 -6.89 -12.39 2.91
C ILE A 200 -6.61 -10.93 2.56
N SER A 201 -5.33 -10.57 2.45
CA SER A 201 -4.96 -9.25 1.96
C SER A 201 -4.87 -9.18 0.45
N GLU A 202 -4.36 -10.24 -0.18
CA GLU A 202 -4.26 -10.37 -1.63
C GLU A 202 -4.55 -11.81 -2.05
N ALA A 203 -5.36 -11.98 -3.07
CA ALA A 203 -5.61 -13.29 -3.68
C ALA A 203 -6.01 -13.06 -5.15
N TYR A 204 -5.08 -13.19 -6.07
CA TYR A 204 -5.37 -13.05 -7.49
C TYR A 204 -4.59 -14.04 -8.33
N GLY A 205 -5.16 -14.35 -9.48
CA GLY A 205 -4.51 -15.12 -10.54
C GLY A 205 -4.57 -14.35 -11.84
N GLY A 206 -3.63 -14.60 -12.74
CA GLY A 206 -3.54 -13.87 -13.98
C GLY A 206 -2.55 -14.42 -14.96
N TYR A 207 -2.36 -13.67 -16.03
CA TYR A 207 -1.51 -14.02 -17.15
C TYR A 207 -0.64 -12.84 -17.61
N HIS A 208 0.63 -13.13 -17.90
CA HIS A 208 1.62 -12.19 -18.42
C HIS A 208 1.73 -12.32 -19.94
N PHE A 209 1.68 -11.20 -20.64
CA PHE A 209 1.93 -11.10 -22.07
C PHE A 209 3.24 -10.38 -22.34
N ASN A 210 4.10 -11.00 -23.14
CA ASN A 210 5.39 -10.43 -23.57
C ASN A 210 5.18 -9.38 -24.68
N LYS A 211 4.46 -8.28 -24.34
CA LYS A 211 4.23 -7.13 -25.20
C LYS A 211 4.77 -5.89 -24.52
N TRP A 212 5.43 -4.97 -25.26
CA TRP A 212 6.16 -3.83 -24.71
C TRP A 212 7.19 -4.30 -23.68
N HIS A 213 7.14 -3.77 -22.45
CA HIS A 213 7.92 -4.22 -21.31
C HIS A 213 7.08 -5.08 -20.34
N GLY A 214 5.99 -5.64 -20.83
CA GLY A 214 5.06 -6.53 -20.14
C GLY A 214 3.65 -5.98 -20.07
N ILE A 215 2.66 -6.89 -20.19
CA ILE A 215 1.25 -6.64 -19.88
C ILE A 215 0.79 -7.75 -18.97
N ASN A 216 0.19 -7.42 -17.83
CA ASN A 216 -0.42 -8.36 -16.91
C ASN A 216 -1.92 -8.16 -16.88
N VAL A 217 -2.68 -9.25 -16.92
CA VAL A 217 -4.12 -9.27 -16.70
C VAL A 217 -4.39 -10.17 -15.52
N ASP A 218 -4.86 -9.60 -14.42
CA ASP A 218 -5.06 -10.29 -13.16
C ASP A 218 -6.50 -10.12 -12.68
N MET A 219 -7.06 -11.12 -11.96
CA MET A 219 -8.38 -11.09 -11.37
C MET A 219 -8.36 -11.59 -9.93
N GLY A 220 -9.03 -10.90 -9.02
CA GLY A 220 -9.13 -11.27 -7.62
C GLY A 220 -9.11 -10.09 -6.66
N ILE A 221 -8.52 -10.31 -5.48
CA ILE A 221 -8.38 -9.32 -4.40
C ILE A 221 -6.97 -8.74 -4.45
N PHE A 222 -6.89 -7.41 -4.46
CA PHE A 222 -5.65 -6.65 -4.57
C PHE A 222 -5.53 -5.61 -3.46
N MET A 223 -4.29 -5.27 -3.10
CA MET A 223 -4.05 -4.01 -2.39
C MET A 223 -4.42 -2.83 -3.30
N SER A 224 -4.79 -1.73 -2.66
CA SER A 224 -5.21 -0.51 -3.36
C SER A 224 -4.11 0.05 -4.26
N TYR A 225 -4.52 0.57 -5.42
CA TYR A 225 -3.68 1.42 -6.26
C TYR A 225 -3.80 2.91 -5.91
N ILE A 226 -4.79 3.28 -5.09
CA ILE A 226 -5.03 4.66 -4.63
C ILE A 226 -4.31 4.85 -3.29
N GLY A 227 -3.61 5.97 -3.16
CA GLY A 227 -2.82 6.29 -1.98
C GLY A 227 -1.34 5.95 -2.15
N MET A 228 -0.49 6.75 -1.52
CA MET A 228 0.96 6.56 -1.56
C MET A 228 1.44 5.57 -0.51
N TYR A 229 0.80 5.52 0.66
CA TYR A 229 1.19 4.61 1.72
C TYR A 229 0.82 3.18 1.34
N SER A 230 1.80 2.28 1.46
CA SER A 230 1.54 0.85 1.34
C SER A 230 0.74 0.32 2.53
N TYR A 231 -0.07 -0.68 2.27
CA TYR A 231 -0.72 -1.47 3.32
C TYR A 231 0.29 -2.11 4.27
N ASN A 232 1.47 -2.43 3.77
CA ASN A 232 2.56 -2.99 4.54
C ASN A 232 3.42 -1.86 5.15
N ASN A 233 3.35 -1.69 6.47
CA ASN A 233 4.09 -0.63 7.19
C ASN A 233 5.61 -0.71 7.03
N PHE A 234 6.15 -1.89 6.66
CA PHE A 234 7.57 -2.05 6.37
C PHE A 234 8.06 -1.15 5.22
N GLU A 235 7.17 -0.85 4.28
CA GLU A 235 7.47 -0.06 3.08
C GLU A 235 7.33 1.45 3.32
N ASN A 236 6.66 1.86 4.39
CA ASN A 236 6.32 3.24 4.67
C ASN A 236 7.41 3.98 5.44
N TRP A 237 7.49 5.29 5.26
CA TRP A 237 8.42 6.16 5.98
C TRP A 237 7.96 6.49 7.40
N SER A 238 6.68 6.32 7.72
CA SER A 238 6.09 6.42 9.04
C SER A 238 5.17 5.24 9.31
N TYR A 239 4.78 5.01 10.54
CA TYR A 239 3.88 3.93 10.92
C TYR A 239 2.42 4.31 10.72
N GLN A 240 2.05 5.48 11.24
CA GLN A 240 0.72 6.04 11.11
C GLN A 240 0.67 6.91 9.85
N PRO A 241 -0.17 6.59 8.88
CA PRO A 241 -0.38 7.49 7.74
C PRO A 241 -1.10 8.77 8.17
N SER A 242 -1.00 9.83 7.36
CA SER A 242 -1.79 11.04 7.51
C SER A 242 -3.27 10.79 7.20
N TYR A 243 -4.14 11.74 7.54
CA TYR A 243 -5.57 11.72 7.21
C TYR A 243 -5.84 11.42 5.73
N THR A 244 -4.98 11.90 4.82
CA THR A 244 -5.08 11.61 3.39
C THR A 244 -5.11 10.11 3.14
N SER A 245 -4.11 9.38 3.60
CA SER A 245 -4.01 7.93 3.40
C SER A 245 -4.98 7.12 4.26
N ASP A 246 -5.32 7.60 5.46
CA ASP A 246 -6.32 6.93 6.29
C ASP A 246 -7.74 6.94 5.64
N ASN A 247 -8.03 7.93 4.79
CA ASN A 247 -9.31 8.08 4.11
C ASN A 247 -9.29 7.60 2.65
N THR A 248 -8.23 6.95 2.20
CA THR A 248 -8.17 6.25 0.91
C THR A 248 -8.41 4.75 1.09
N PRO A 249 -8.81 4.02 0.02
CA PRO A 249 -9.08 2.58 0.13
C PRO A 249 -7.80 1.78 0.29
N TRP A 250 -7.91 0.63 0.97
CA TRP A 250 -6.79 -0.28 1.20
C TRP A 250 -6.83 -1.55 0.36
N PHE A 251 -7.99 -1.90 -0.19
CA PHE A 251 -8.14 -3.07 -1.05
C PHE A 251 -9.20 -2.85 -2.12
N PHE A 252 -9.09 -3.66 -3.18
CA PHE A 252 -10.07 -3.77 -4.24
C PHE A 252 -10.27 -5.23 -4.63
N ASN A 253 -11.47 -5.56 -5.12
CA ASN A 253 -11.79 -6.85 -5.70
C ASN A 253 -12.29 -6.64 -7.13
N GLY A 254 -11.71 -7.32 -8.11
CA GLY A 254 -12.07 -7.16 -9.52
C GLY A 254 -11.00 -7.63 -10.50
N ILE A 255 -10.86 -6.89 -11.60
CA ILE A 255 -9.90 -7.13 -12.68
C ILE A 255 -8.92 -5.94 -12.74
N ARG A 256 -7.64 -6.25 -12.92
CA ARG A 256 -6.57 -5.29 -13.16
C ARG A 256 -5.85 -5.62 -14.46
N VAL A 257 -5.65 -4.63 -15.30
CA VAL A 257 -4.74 -4.70 -16.43
C VAL A 257 -3.58 -3.76 -16.19
N GLN A 258 -2.37 -4.29 -16.06
CA GLN A 258 -1.13 -3.50 -15.93
C GLN A 258 -0.38 -3.53 -17.26
N MET A 259 0.05 -2.39 -17.73
CA MET A 259 0.80 -2.22 -18.97
C MET A 259 2.06 -1.42 -18.71
N PHE A 260 3.16 -1.84 -19.28
CA PHE A 260 4.45 -1.16 -19.19
C PHE A 260 4.91 -0.73 -20.59
N PRO A 261 4.47 0.46 -21.08
CA PRO A 261 4.83 0.95 -22.40
C PRO A 261 6.32 1.21 -22.57
N SER A 262 6.99 1.55 -21.48
CA SER A 262 8.44 1.76 -21.40
C SER A 262 8.99 1.30 -20.04
N VAL A 263 10.32 1.30 -19.89
CA VAL A 263 10.98 1.04 -18.59
C VAL A 263 10.68 2.11 -17.54
N HIS A 264 10.16 3.25 -17.96
CA HIS A 264 9.87 4.41 -17.11
C HIS A 264 8.41 4.56 -16.74
N GLU A 265 7.50 3.79 -17.36
CA GLU A 265 6.06 4.04 -17.28
C GLU A 265 5.28 2.77 -16.97
N LYS A 266 4.28 2.93 -16.12
CA LYS A 266 3.24 1.93 -15.85
C LYS A 266 1.87 2.57 -15.99
N LEU A 267 1.00 1.92 -16.73
CA LEU A 267 -0.42 2.24 -16.84
C LEU A 267 -1.23 1.09 -16.25
N GLU A 268 -2.29 1.41 -15.53
CA GLU A 268 -3.21 0.40 -15.04
C GLU A 268 -4.66 0.80 -15.32
N ILE A 269 -5.45 -0.17 -15.73
CA ILE A 269 -6.91 -0.08 -15.87
C ILE A 269 -7.52 -1.08 -14.91
N TRP A 270 -8.53 -0.63 -14.16
CA TRP A 270 -9.20 -1.42 -13.15
C TRP A 270 -10.71 -1.45 -13.40
N ILE A 271 -11.30 -2.64 -13.31
CA ILE A 271 -12.74 -2.87 -13.26
C ILE A 271 -12.99 -3.58 -11.94
N ILE A 272 -13.58 -2.88 -10.97
CA ILE A 272 -13.63 -3.30 -9.58
C ILE A 272 -15.05 -3.22 -9.02
N ASN A 273 -15.32 -3.98 -7.97
CA ASN A 273 -16.65 -4.06 -7.39
C ASN A 273 -17.12 -2.74 -6.76
N GLY A 274 -16.19 -1.91 -6.28
CA GLY A 274 -16.49 -0.59 -5.71
C GLY A 274 -15.37 -0.08 -4.83
N TRP A 275 -15.57 1.06 -4.20
CA TRP A 275 -14.60 1.71 -3.31
C TRP A 275 -14.44 0.91 -2.02
N GLN A 276 -13.27 0.30 -1.83
CA GLN A 276 -12.94 -0.55 -0.68
C GLN A 276 -14.06 -1.57 -0.37
N SER A 277 -14.45 -2.34 -1.38
CA SER A 277 -15.55 -3.29 -1.24
C SER A 277 -15.26 -4.61 -1.94
N TYR A 278 -15.58 -5.71 -1.27
CA TYR A 278 -15.50 -7.04 -1.86
C TYR A 278 -16.66 -7.30 -2.81
N GLY A 279 -17.83 -6.69 -2.57
CA GLY A 279 -19.02 -6.80 -3.41
C GLY A 279 -19.39 -5.47 -4.09
N THR A 280 -20.29 -5.52 -5.05
CA THR A 280 -20.76 -4.33 -5.76
C THR A 280 -21.84 -3.60 -4.95
N PHE A 281 -21.81 -2.28 -4.91
CA PHE A 281 -22.88 -1.46 -4.29
C PHE A 281 -24.13 -1.38 -5.17
N ASN A 282 -23.95 -1.30 -6.47
CA ASN A 282 -24.99 -1.18 -7.50
C ASN A 282 -24.69 -2.13 -8.65
N LYS A 283 -25.47 -2.07 -9.76
CA LYS A 283 -25.28 -2.94 -10.92
C LYS A 283 -24.00 -2.67 -11.71
N MET A 284 -23.49 -1.44 -11.65
CA MET A 284 -22.28 -1.04 -12.37
C MET A 284 -21.04 -1.23 -11.51
N PRO A 285 -19.96 -1.80 -12.06
CA PRO A 285 -18.67 -1.84 -11.40
C PRO A 285 -18.04 -0.44 -11.29
N GLY A 286 -17.09 -0.28 -10.39
CA GLY A 286 -16.19 0.87 -10.35
C GLY A 286 -15.13 0.76 -11.43
N LEU A 287 -14.70 1.91 -11.96
CA LEU A 287 -13.61 2.02 -12.92
C LEU A 287 -12.44 2.77 -12.30
N GLY A 288 -11.26 2.22 -12.46
CA GLY A 288 -10.02 2.82 -11.98
C GLY A 288 -9.00 3.00 -13.10
N PHE A 289 -8.15 4.00 -12.91
CA PHE A 289 -7.00 4.27 -13.76
C PHE A 289 -5.82 4.71 -12.90
N SER A 290 -4.64 4.15 -13.14
CA SER A 290 -3.40 4.55 -12.49
C SER A 290 -2.31 4.77 -13.54
N TYR A 291 -1.57 5.85 -13.37
CA TYR A 291 -0.37 6.15 -14.16
C TYR A 291 0.81 6.39 -13.24
N THR A 292 1.88 5.64 -13.42
CA THR A 292 3.16 5.84 -12.74
C THR A 292 4.23 6.21 -13.77
N ASN A 293 4.97 7.28 -13.50
CA ASN A 293 6.12 7.68 -14.30
C ASN A 293 7.35 7.89 -13.41
N ARG A 294 8.45 7.24 -13.75
CA ARG A 294 9.76 7.39 -13.11
C ARG A 294 10.78 7.82 -14.16
N PRO A 295 10.86 9.11 -14.48
CA PRO A 295 11.75 9.60 -15.54
C PRO A 295 13.24 9.47 -15.20
N SER A 296 13.57 9.32 -13.92
CA SER A 296 14.91 9.07 -13.42
C SER A 296 14.85 8.33 -12.08
N GLU A 297 15.96 7.79 -11.62
CA GLU A 297 16.06 7.19 -10.28
C GLU A 297 15.81 8.16 -9.10
N ARG A 298 15.68 9.45 -9.39
CA ARG A 298 15.46 10.52 -8.41
C ARG A 298 14.01 10.96 -8.30
N THR A 299 13.15 10.57 -9.25
CA THR A 299 11.83 11.18 -9.40
C THR A 299 10.78 10.12 -9.66
N SER A 300 9.65 10.23 -8.97
CA SER A 300 8.48 9.38 -9.21
C SER A 300 7.22 10.23 -9.16
N PHE A 301 6.35 10.05 -10.16
CA PHE A 301 5.00 10.59 -10.23
C PHE A 301 4.01 9.44 -10.23
N VAL A 302 2.90 9.60 -9.52
CA VAL A 302 1.77 8.69 -9.55
C VAL A 302 0.49 9.51 -9.64
N SER A 303 -0.42 9.12 -10.52
CA SER A 303 -1.76 9.71 -10.63
C SER A 303 -2.78 8.59 -10.68
N ASN A 304 -3.64 8.52 -9.69
CA ASN A 304 -4.68 7.53 -9.55
C ASN A 304 -6.04 8.18 -9.69
N ASN A 305 -6.97 7.50 -10.36
CA ASN A 305 -8.32 8.01 -10.57
C ASN A 305 -9.33 6.89 -10.36
N TYR A 306 -10.48 7.23 -9.80
CA TYR A 306 -11.59 6.32 -9.57
C TYR A 306 -12.92 6.95 -9.96
N PHE A 307 -13.79 6.14 -10.56
CA PHE A 307 -15.18 6.45 -10.87
C PHE A 307 -16.08 5.31 -10.42
N GLY A 308 -17.12 5.60 -9.65
CA GLY A 308 -18.02 4.55 -9.19
C GLY A 308 -19.37 5.06 -8.71
N THR A 309 -20.21 4.12 -8.29
CA THR A 309 -21.54 4.36 -7.72
C THR A 309 -21.65 3.60 -6.40
N ASP A 310 -21.01 4.15 -5.35
CA ASP A 310 -20.71 3.46 -4.10
C ASP A 310 -21.72 3.75 -2.98
N VAL A 311 -22.89 4.29 -3.31
CA VAL A 311 -24.01 4.40 -2.40
C VAL A 311 -24.99 3.28 -2.70
N ALA A 312 -25.14 2.36 -1.75
CA ALA A 312 -25.97 1.18 -1.94
C ALA A 312 -27.44 1.55 -2.24
N GLY A 313 -27.98 0.97 -3.33
CA GLY A 313 -29.35 1.25 -3.77
C GLY A 313 -29.55 2.59 -4.48
N LEU A 314 -28.51 3.40 -4.65
CA LEU A 314 -28.59 4.71 -5.26
C LEU A 314 -27.58 4.86 -6.44
N PRO A 315 -27.82 4.21 -7.60
CA PRO A 315 -26.89 4.19 -8.73
C PRO A 315 -26.69 5.55 -9.41
N THR A 316 -27.51 6.55 -9.09
CA THR A 316 -27.39 7.92 -9.57
C THR A 316 -26.41 8.76 -8.76
N ALA A 317 -26.03 8.34 -7.54
CA ALA A 317 -24.95 8.95 -6.77
C ALA A 317 -23.60 8.49 -7.32
N LYS A 318 -22.89 9.40 -7.98
CA LYS A 318 -21.62 9.13 -8.64
C LYS A 318 -20.48 9.67 -7.83
N ARG A 319 -19.45 8.84 -7.67
CA ARG A 319 -18.17 9.19 -7.04
C ARG A 319 -17.10 9.39 -8.09
N TYR A 320 -16.32 10.43 -7.94
CA TYR A 320 -15.04 10.63 -8.59
C TYR A 320 -13.99 10.93 -7.53
N HIS A 321 -12.83 10.30 -7.63
CA HIS A 321 -11.70 10.55 -6.75
C HIS A 321 -10.39 10.55 -7.55
N THR A 322 -9.47 11.47 -7.23
CA THR A 322 -8.13 11.52 -7.78
C THR A 322 -7.11 11.69 -6.66
N ASP A 323 -6.06 10.86 -6.68
CA ASP A 323 -4.90 10.86 -5.80
C ASP A 323 -3.66 11.08 -6.65
N ASN A 324 -2.88 12.12 -6.33
CA ASN A 324 -1.72 12.50 -7.12
C ASN A 324 -0.52 12.66 -6.22
N SER A 325 0.56 11.95 -6.52
CA SER A 325 1.74 11.89 -5.69
C SER A 325 3.01 12.21 -6.47
N PHE A 326 3.91 12.95 -5.81
CA PHE A 326 5.22 13.28 -6.32
C PHE A 326 6.28 12.97 -5.27
N GLN A 327 7.34 12.26 -5.66
CA GLN A 327 8.46 11.94 -4.80
C GLN A 327 9.77 12.35 -5.46
N TYR A 328 10.67 12.96 -4.67
CA TYR A 328 11.95 13.46 -5.19
C TYR A 328 13.09 13.23 -4.21
N ARG A 329 14.12 12.51 -4.68
CA ARG A 329 15.39 12.30 -3.99
C ARG A 329 16.40 13.37 -4.44
N TYR A 330 16.53 14.42 -3.67
CA TYR A 330 17.37 15.56 -4.03
C TYR A 330 18.82 15.41 -3.58
N TYR A 331 19.10 14.49 -2.64
CA TYR A 331 20.45 14.23 -2.13
C TYR A 331 20.72 12.72 -2.06
N ASN A 332 21.90 12.30 -2.56
CA ASN A 332 22.37 10.92 -2.52
C ASN A 332 23.89 10.85 -2.59
N HIS A 333 24.55 10.87 -1.42
CA HIS A 333 26.00 10.80 -1.27
C HIS A 333 26.36 9.70 -0.27
N LEU A 334 26.41 8.46 -0.72
CA LEU A 334 26.57 7.27 0.13
C LEU A 334 27.87 7.25 0.95
N LYS A 335 28.92 7.95 0.49
CA LYS A 335 30.20 8.10 1.19
C LYS A 335 30.25 9.29 2.15
N ALA A 336 29.21 10.12 2.24
CA ALA A 336 29.20 11.26 3.13
C ALA A 336 29.25 10.84 4.61
N ILE A 337 29.88 11.66 5.44
CA ILE A 337 29.77 11.55 6.90
C ILE A 337 28.45 12.20 7.31
N GLY A 338 27.64 11.49 8.12
CA GLY A 338 26.33 11.98 8.57
C GLY A 338 25.20 11.63 7.59
N ILE A 339 24.56 12.61 6.97
CA ILE A 339 23.43 12.39 6.06
C ILE A 339 23.95 11.82 4.74
N LYS A 340 23.42 10.67 4.36
CA LYS A 340 23.80 9.95 3.12
C LYS A 340 22.77 10.09 2.01
N ARG A 341 21.49 10.23 2.35
CA ARG A 341 20.38 10.38 1.41
C ARG A 341 19.30 11.28 2.01
N ALA A 342 18.65 12.07 1.16
CA ALA A 342 17.48 12.84 1.54
C ALA A 342 16.47 12.90 0.40
N ALA A 343 15.19 12.79 0.76
CA ALA A 343 14.07 12.82 -0.18
C ALA A 343 12.83 13.41 0.48
N PHE A 344 11.88 13.82 -0.35
CA PHE A 344 10.55 14.19 0.12
C PHE A 344 9.46 13.57 -0.76
N THR A 345 8.25 13.54 -0.22
CA THR A 345 7.04 13.10 -0.90
C THR A 345 5.91 14.10 -0.63
N LEU A 346 5.11 14.35 -1.65
CA LEU A 346 3.90 15.18 -1.62
C LEU A 346 2.77 14.38 -2.23
N THR A 347 1.61 14.35 -1.56
CA THR A 347 0.36 13.79 -2.10
C THR A 347 -0.74 14.81 -1.98
N LEU A 348 -1.59 14.90 -3.00
CA LEU A 348 -2.79 15.72 -3.04
C LEU A 348 -3.95 14.86 -3.53
N ASP A 349 -5.01 14.81 -2.72
CA ASP A 349 -6.23 14.06 -2.99
C ASP A 349 -7.42 14.99 -3.13
N TYR A 350 -8.25 14.69 -4.10
CA TYR A 350 -9.54 15.33 -4.27
C TYR A 350 -10.60 14.29 -4.63
N GLY A 351 -11.71 14.34 -3.93
CA GLY A 351 -12.87 13.51 -4.23
C GLY A 351 -14.18 14.29 -4.20
N VAL A 352 -15.14 13.83 -4.97
CA VAL A 352 -16.50 14.35 -4.97
C VAL A 352 -17.49 13.22 -5.19
N GLN A 353 -18.62 13.29 -4.46
CA GLN A 353 -19.75 12.40 -4.64
C GLN A 353 -21.02 13.22 -4.73
N ASN A 354 -21.75 13.08 -5.81
CA ASN A 354 -22.98 13.86 -6.03
C ASN A 354 -24.01 13.07 -6.85
N GLY A 355 -25.23 13.60 -6.91
CA GLY A 355 -26.35 13.01 -7.63
C GLY A 355 -27.26 12.16 -6.74
N GLY A 356 -28.41 11.79 -7.27
CA GLY A 356 -29.40 10.94 -6.61
C GLY A 356 -30.08 11.51 -5.36
N GLY A 357 -29.88 12.80 -5.06
CA GLY A 357 -30.40 13.39 -3.82
C GLY A 357 -29.64 12.96 -2.56
N TYR A 358 -28.49 12.30 -2.72
CA TYR A 358 -27.66 11.88 -1.60
C TYR A 358 -26.86 13.06 -1.03
N HIS A 359 -27.33 13.55 0.09
CA HIS A 359 -26.70 14.65 0.85
C HIS A 359 -26.69 14.28 2.34
N PRO A 360 -25.87 13.34 2.78
CA PRO A 360 -25.95 12.79 4.13
C PRO A 360 -25.72 13.85 5.22
N TYR A 361 -24.98 14.93 4.92
CA TYR A 361 -24.52 15.90 5.90
C TYR A 361 -24.65 17.37 5.48
N GLY A 362 -25.46 17.68 4.48
CA GLY A 362 -25.68 19.07 4.07
C GLY A 362 -26.17 19.23 2.63
N PRO A 363 -26.57 20.45 2.23
CA PRO A 363 -27.16 20.69 0.92
C PRO A 363 -26.18 20.69 -0.25
N ASN A 364 -24.89 20.60 0.03
CA ASN A 364 -23.84 20.66 -0.99
C ASN A 364 -23.36 19.26 -1.39
N ALA A 365 -22.78 19.15 -2.57
CA ALA A 365 -22.09 17.94 -3.00
C ALA A 365 -21.05 17.51 -1.98
N SER A 366 -21.00 16.21 -1.68
CA SER A 366 -19.99 15.66 -0.80
C SER A 366 -18.62 15.77 -1.48
N ASN A 367 -17.71 16.50 -0.87
CA ASN A 367 -16.37 16.68 -1.38
C ASN A 367 -15.32 16.49 -0.30
N PHE A 368 -14.11 16.29 -0.73
CA PHE A 368 -12.94 15.98 0.06
C PHE A 368 -11.72 16.60 -0.63
N LEU A 369 -10.92 17.31 0.13
CA LEU A 369 -9.63 17.80 -0.29
C LEU A 369 -8.62 17.51 0.82
N SER A 370 -7.58 16.80 0.52
CA SER A 370 -6.51 16.57 1.48
C SER A 370 -5.14 16.62 0.82
N GLY A 371 -4.13 16.76 1.65
CA GLY A 371 -2.76 16.70 1.21
C GLY A 371 -1.84 16.30 2.34
N MET A 372 -0.72 15.67 1.99
CA MET A 372 0.31 15.31 2.94
C MET A 372 1.69 15.54 2.35
N PHE A 373 2.62 15.89 3.22
CA PHE A 373 4.02 16.08 2.90
C PHE A 373 4.88 15.36 3.93
N TYR A 374 5.85 14.58 3.45
CA TYR A 374 6.85 13.92 4.28
C TYR A 374 8.24 14.14 3.72
N HIS A 375 9.17 14.40 4.62
CA HIS A 375 10.59 14.51 4.33
C HIS A 375 11.36 13.47 5.12
N ARG A 376 12.27 12.76 4.47
CA ARG A 376 13.09 11.72 5.11
C ARG A 376 14.56 11.90 4.78
N ILE A 377 15.39 11.72 5.81
CA ILE A 377 16.83 11.58 5.68
C ILE A 377 17.27 10.19 6.13
N TRP A 378 18.32 9.70 5.48
CA TRP A 378 18.99 8.45 5.86
C TRP A 378 20.42 8.78 6.25
N PHE A 379 20.89 8.20 7.36
CA PHE A 379 22.19 8.48 7.93
C PHE A 379 22.79 7.26 8.63
N GLY A 380 24.04 7.40 9.09
CA GLY A 380 24.81 6.33 9.71
C GLY A 380 25.36 5.34 8.71
N ASP A 381 26.17 4.40 9.16
CA ASP A 381 26.80 3.39 8.33
C ASP A 381 25.77 2.44 7.74
N GLY A 382 25.88 2.24 6.41
CA GLY A 382 24.90 1.45 5.67
C GLY A 382 23.48 2.02 5.65
N MET A 383 23.30 3.33 5.95
CA MET A 383 21.99 3.99 6.02
C MET A 383 21.01 3.28 6.98
N LYS A 384 21.54 2.73 8.08
CA LYS A 384 20.74 1.98 9.05
C LYS A 384 19.72 2.84 9.79
N TRP A 385 19.91 4.16 9.80
CA TRP A 385 19.01 5.10 10.44
C TRP A 385 18.22 5.90 9.41
N GLY A 386 16.94 6.06 9.68
CA GLY A 386 16.06 6.96 8.94
C GLY A 386 15.33 7.89 9.89
N TRP A 387 15.25 9.16 9.54
CA TRP A 387 14.43 10.13 10.26
C TRP A 387 13.45 10.79 9.29
N THR A 388 12.17 10.69 9.62
CA THR A 388 11.07 11.24 8.84
C THR A 388 10.36 12.31 9.63
N LEU A 389 10.07 13.43 8.98
CA LEU A 389 9.19 14.48 9.46
C LEU A 389 8.09 14.69 8.44
N GLY A 390 6.86 14.84 8.88
CA GLY A 390 5.77 15.09 7.95
C GLY A 390 4.43 15.25 8.63
N GLY A 391 3.40 15.25 7.82
CA GLY A 391 2.02 15.39 8.22
C GLY A 391 1.16 15.83 7.06
N GLY A 392 -0.08 16.19 7.34
CA GLY A 392 -1.03 16.58 6.32
C GLY A 392 -2.23 17.35 6.86
N PHE A 393 -3.13 17.63 5.95
CA PHE A 393 -4.40 18.27 6.25
C PHE A 393 -5.55 17.54 5.57
N LEU A 394 -6.73 17.70 6.15
CA LEU A 394 -8.01 17.21 5.63
C LEU A 394 -9.02 18.34 5.65
N HIS A 395 -9.62 18.62 4.50
CA HIS A 395 -10.80 19.45 4.36
C HIS A 395 -11.94 18.59 3.81
N ASN A 396 -12.92 18.25 4.66
CA ASN A 396 -14.02 17.36 4.33
C ASN A 396 -15.36 17.95 4.80
N PRO A 397 -15.87 19.00 4.13
CA PRO A 397 -17.02 19.78 4.58
C PRO A 397 -18.31 18.97 4.63
N SER A 398 -18.38 17.86 3.92
CA SER A 398 -19.59 17.01 3.85
C SER A 398 -19.33 15.61 4.40
N ARG A 399 -18.22 15.41 5.10
CA ARG A 399 -17.82 14.10 5.65
C ARG A 399 -17.72 12.97 4.60
N TYR A 400 -17.38 13.34 3.38
CA TYR A 400 -17.05 12.40 2.33
C TYR A 400 -15.87 11.53 2.77
N LEU A 401 -15.98 10.22 2.66
CA LEU A 401 -14.97 9.26 3.09
C LEU A 401 -14.47 9.43 4.54
N ALA A 402 -15.31 9.89 5.45
CA ALA A 402 -14.93 9.98 6.84
C ALA A 402 -14.60 8.61 7.40
N LEU A 403 -13.34 8.43 7.86
CA LEU A 403 -12.95 7.24 8.61
C LEU A 403 -13.56 7.35 10.01
N VAL A 404 -14.46 6.44 10.29
CA VAL A 404 -15.16 6.38 11.57
C VAL A 404 -14.90 5.06 12.26
N PRO A 405 -14.92 5.05 13.60
CA PRO A 405 -14.64 3.86 14.37
C PRO A 405 -15.64 2.75 14.07
N PRO A 406 -15.20 1.51 14.11
CA PRO A 406 -16.07 0.37 13.93
C PRO A 406 -17.08 0.21 15.07
N GLY A 407 -18.23 -0.38 14.73
CA GLY A 407 -19.28 -0.66 15.68
C GLY A 407 -20.10 0.55 16.12
N LEU A 408 -19.68 1.73 15.72
CA LEU A 408 -20.55 2.90 15.77
C LEU A 408 -21.41 2.87 14.52
N ALA A 409 -22.69 3.14 14.68
CA ALA A 409 -23.52 3.63 13.57
C ALA A 409 -23.05 5.08 13.32
N THR A 410 -22.09 5.19 12.72
CA THR A 410 -20.86 5.94 12.88
C THR A 410 -21.01 7.33 12.35
N ASP A 411 -21.70 7.46 11.25
CA ASP A 411 -22.09 8.74 10.72
C ASP A 411 -23.12 9.42 11.64
N ALA A 412 -24.04 8.63 12.17
CA ALA A 412 -25.02 9.10 13.14
C ALA A 412 -24.36 9.59 14.43
N PHE A 413 -23.27 8.96 14.86
CA PHE A 413 -22.57 9.33 16.08
C PHE A 413 -21.81 10.66 15.95
N LEU A 414 -20.97 10.82 14.92
CA LEU A 414 -20.31 12.09 14.65
C LEU A 414 -21.32 13.19 14.29
N SER A 415 -22.41 12.83 13.64
CA SER A 415 -23.52 13.74 13.35
C SER A 415 -24.29 14.13 14.61
N ALA A 416 -24.52 13.20 15.53
CA ALA A 416 -25.19 13.48 16.79
C ALA A 416 -24.33 14.36 17.70
N ALA A 417 -23.02 14.11 17.76
CA ALA A 417 -22.09 14.92 18.54
C ALA A 417 -21.98 16.36 18.01
N VAL A 418 -21.91 16.54 16.69
CA VAL A 418 -21.77 17.86 16.05
C VAL A 418 -22.52 17.85 14.70
N PRO A 419 -23.85 17.93 14.69
CA PRO A 419 -24.65 17.89 13.47
C PRO A 419 -24.26 18.99 12.47
N GLY A 420 -24.03 18.60 11.21
CA GLY A 420 -23.73 19.53 10.11
C GLY A 420 -22.34 20.16 10.14
N ALA A 421 -21.52 19.87 11.14
CA ALA A 421 -20.17 20.41 11.20
C ALA A 421 -19.26 19.78 10.12
N LYS A 422 -18.41 20.62 9.54
CA LYS A 422 -17.36 20.19 8.61
C LYS A 422 -16.29 19.43 9.38
N MET A 423 -15.62 18.48 8.71
CA MET A 423 -14.42 17.82 9.23
C MET A 423 -13.19 18.49 8.62
N ASP A 424 -12.54 19.33 9.39
CA ASP A 424 -11.29 19.99 9.02
C ASP A 424 -10.23 19.60 10.06
N GLY A 425 -9.16 18.97 9.59
CA GLY A 425 -8.13 18.46 10.48
C GLY A 425 -6.73 18.59 9.92
N TRP A 426 -5.76 18.37 10.78
CA TRP A 426 -4.36 18.30 10.40
C TRP A 426 -3.63 17.32 11.32
N ASP A 427 -2.50 16.82 10.85
CA ASP A 427 -1.60 15.99 11.63
C ASP A 427 -0.14 16.39 11.36
N ALA A 428 0.71 16.07 12.33
CA ALA A 428 2.14 16.21 12.22
C ALA A 428 2.83 15.05 12.95
N SER A 429 3.85 14.48 12.34
CA SER A 429 4.57 13.34 12.87
C SER A 429 6.07 13.46 12.74
N THR A 430 6.77 12.79 13.66
CA THR A 430 8.21 12.52 13.60
C THR A 430 8.44 11.04 13.85
N CYS A 431 9.26 10.43 13.02
CA CYS A 431 9.48 8.99 13.03
C CYS A 431 10.97 8.69 12.85
N ILE A 432 11.53 7.89 13.75
CA ILE A 432 12.91 7.38 13.67
C ILE A 432 12.86 5.88 13.45
N ASP A 433 13.58 5.43 12.43
CA ASP A 433 13.77 4.02 12.12
C ASP A 433 15.21 3.61 12.35
N TYR A 434 15.38 2.44 12.97
CA TYR A 434 16.61 1.68 12.94
C TYR A 434 16.43 0.42 12.10
N ASN A 435 17.17 0.32 10.99
CA ASN A 435 17.14 -0.79 10.04
C ASN A 435 18.51 -1.48 10.06
N PRO A 436 18.77 -2.43 10.99
CA PRO A 436 20.08 -3.10 11.08
C PRO A 436 20.45 -3.86 9.80
N ASN A 437 19.43 -4.31 9.08
CA ASN A 437 19.51 -4.97 7.77
C ASN A 437 18.24 -4.67 6.96
N GLN A 438 18.12 -5.25 5.79
CA GLN A 438 16.96 -5.05 4.90
C GLN A 438 15.68 -5.77 5.35
N PHE A 439 15.73 -6.64 6.36
CA PHE A 439 14.60 -7.46 6.81
C PHE A 439 13.95 -6.97 8.09
N LEU A 440 14.58 -6.08 8.84
CA LEU A 440 14.11 -5.61 10.14
C LEU A 440 14.03 -4.09 10.19
N THR A 441 12.93 -3.59 10.74
CA THR A 441 12.75 -2.19 11.18
C THR A 441 12.37 -2.16 12.65
N VAL A 442 13.10 -1.42 13.46
CA VAL A 442 12.66 -0.93 14.77
C VAL A 442 12.28 0.53 14.58
N ARG A 443 11.04 0.90 14.88
CA ARG A 443 10.46 2.22 14.61
C ARG A 443 9.95 2.86 15.87
N LEU A 444 10.29 4.12 16.07
CA LEU A 444 9.71 4.98 17.10
C LEU A 444 9.07 6.19 16.42
N GLU A 445 7.78 6.38 16.61
CA GLU A 445 7.03 7.47 16.03
C GLU A 445 6.24 8.24 17.08
N PHE A 446 6.17 9.55 16.93
CA PHE A 446 5.26 10.43 17.63
C PHE A 446 4.43 11.19 16.61
N ILE A 447 3.11 11.15 16.77
CA ILE A 447 2.17 11.85 15.94
C ILE A 447 1.18 12.65 16.79
N HIS A 448 0.94 13.90 16.39
CA HIS A 448 -0.15 14.72 16.91
C HIS A 448 -1.21 14.90 15.82
N ARG A 449 -2.48 14.69 16.18
CA ARG A 449 -3.62 14.82 15.28
C ARG A 449 -4.67 15.75 15.90
N TYR A 450 -5.23 16.59 15.07
CA TYR A 450 -6.30 17.52 15.44
C TYR A 450 -7.45 17.41 14.42
N MET A 451 -8.68 17.49 14.94
CA MET A 451 -9.90 17.62 14.17
C MET A 451 -10.75 18.73 14.78
N ASN A 452 -11.36 19.57 13.96
CA ASN A 452 -12.22 20.67 14.44
C ASN A 452 -13.50 20.21 15.12
N ILE A 453 -13.87 18.95 14.96
CA ILE A 453 -14.98 18.29 15.70
C ILE A 453 -14.39 17.27 16.69
N PRO A 454 -15.11 16.92 17.78
CA PRO A 454 -14.75 15.81 18.65
C PRO A 454 -14.68 14.50 17.84
N TYR A 455 -13.49 13.92 17.75
CA TYR A 455 -13.20 12.81 16.85
C TYR A 455 -12.40 11.67 17.50
N PHE A 456 -11.52 11.99 18.44
CA PHE A 456 -10.68 11.03 19.12
C PHE A 456 -11.29 10.59 20.43
N ASN A 457 -11.01 9.35 20.83
CA ASN A 457 -11.49 8.79 22.07
C ASN A 457 -10.85 9.49 23.29
N GLY A 458 -11.64 10.05 24.18
CA GLY A 458 -11.20 10.69 25.40
C GLY A 458 -11.02 9.72 26.57
N PRO A 459 -10.62 10.22 27.76
CA PRO A 459 -10.33 9.37 28.93
C PRO A 459 -11.52 8.55 29.44
N GLY A 460 -12.75 9.08 29.29
CA GLY A 460 -13.98 8.37 29.65
C GLY A 460 -14.59 7.59 28.49
N GLY A 461 -13.91 7.56 27.32
CA GLY A 461 -14.48 7.11 26.06
C GLY A 461 -14.56 5.60 25.93
N VAL A 462 -15.66 5.16 25.38
CA VAL A 462 -15.87 3.82 24.84
C VAL A 462 -16.28 3.96 23.37
N THR A 463 -15.91 3.00 22.53
CA THR A 463 -16.04 3.10 21.07
C THR A 463 -17.23 2.36 20.49
N GLY A 464 -18.07 1.78 21.31
CA GLY A 464 -19.27 1.08 20.87
C GLY A 464 -20.32 0.98 21.96
N PRO A 465 -21.59 0.75 21.59
CA PRO A 465 -22.68 0.57 22.55
C PRO A 465 -22.47 -0.67 23.43
N ASN A 466 -21.67 -1.62 22.98
CA ASN A 466 -21.23 -2.81 23.72
C ASN A 466 -19.80 -2.65 24.24
N GLY A 467 -19.31 -1.41 24.29
CA GLY A 467 -17.96 -1.11 24.72
C GLY A 467 -17.73 -1.42 26.19
N TYR A 468 -16.48 -1.40 26.58
CA TYR A 468 -16.03 -1.67 27.93
C TYR A 468 -16.68 -0.69 28.93
N GLY A 469 -17.55 -1.20 29.77
CA GLY A 469 -18.18 -0.44 30.86
C GLY A 469 -17.65 -0.89 32.23
N PRO A 470 -17.79 -0.09 33.28
CA PRO A 470 -17.24 -0.38 34.61
C PRO A 470 -17.93 -1.53 35.38
N ASN A 471 -19.00 -2.10 34.82
CA ASN A 471 -19.76 -3.13 35.56
C ASN A 471 -20.07 -4.36 34.70
N PRO A 472 -19.29 -5.46 34.88
CA PRO A 472 -19.43 -6.68 34.11
C PRO A 472 -20.59 -7.59 34.55
N THR A 473 -21.39 -7.20 35.53
CA THR A 473 -22.30 -8.13 36.24
C THR A 473 -23.54 -8.55 35.47
N THR A 474 -23.78 -8.02 34.27
CA THR A 474 -24.98 -8.36 33.48
C THR A 474 -24.71 -9.11 32.18
N SER A 475 -23.45 -9.38 31.85
CA SER A 475 -23.09 -10.12 30.67
C SER A 475 -23.04 -11.61 30.96
N THR A 476 -23.90 -12.37 30.35
CA THR A 476 -23.81 -13.84 30.33
C THR A 476 -22.72 -14.37 29.40
N ASN A 477 -22.11 -13.48 28.64
CA ASN A 477 -21.00 -13.78 27.75
C ASN A 477 -19.74 -13.10 28.28
N SER A 478 -18.77 -13.86 28.74
CA SER A 478 -17.52 -13.38 29.34
C SER A 478 -16.69 -12.47 28.43
N ASN A 479 -17.02 -12.39 27.15
CA ASN A 479 -16.33 -11.57 26.15
C ASN A 479 -17.08 -10.29 25.77
N SER A 480 -18.27 -10.05 26.31
CA SER A 480 -19.05 -8.85 26.04
C SER A 480 -19.24 -8.02 27.31
N TYR A 481 -18.60 -6.88 27.36
CA TYR A 481 -18.80 -5.90 28.40
C TYR A 481 -20.00 -5.03 28.01
N GLN A 482 -21.11 -5.17 28.76
CA GLN A 482 -22.26 -4.27 28.63
C GLN A 482 -22.21 -3.24 29.75
N PRO A 483 -22.38 -1.95 29.47
CA PRO A 483 -22.59 -0.95 30.51
C PRO A 483 -23.86 -1.34 31.28
N SER A 484 -23.75 -1.51 32.59
CA SER A 484 -24.87 -1.86 33.40
C SER A 484 -25.96 -0.79 33.36
N GLY A 485 -27.11 -1.14 32.81
CA GLY A 485 -28.36 -0.41 33.02
C GLY A 485 -28.57 0.86 32.20
N SER A 486 -27.70 1.22 31.28
CA SER A 486 -27.91 2.35 30.38
C SER A 486 -28.00 1.88 28.95
N SER A 487 -29.16 2.08 28.33
CA SER A 487 -29.35 1.91 26.89
C SER A 487 -28.71 3.04 26.06
N THR A 488 -28.11 4.02 26.71
CA THR A 488 -27.49 5.17 26.08
C THR A 488 -25.97 5.07 26.13
N TYR A 489 -25.39 4.83 24.97
CA TYR A 489 -23.98 4.96 24.71
C TYR A 489 -23.58 6.44 24.80
N THR A 490 -22.68 6.78 25.72
CA THR A 490 -22.19 8.15 25.88
C THR A 490 -20.70 8.17 25.58
N PRO A 491 -20.31 8.51 24.35
CA PRO A 491 -18.91 8.61 24.00
C PRO A 491 -18.30 9.88 24.63
N ASP A 492 -17.06 9.75 25.08
CA ASP A 492 -16.22 10.89 25.47
C ASP A 492 -15.24 11.14 24.32
N LEU A 493 -15.62 12.04 23.39
CA LEU A 493 -14.78 12.40 22.27
C LEU A 493 -14.08 13.73 22.47
N VAL A 494 -12.87 13.84 21.98
CA VAL A 494 -12.01 15.03 22.03
C VAL A 494 -11.49 15.40 20.66
N ASN A 495 -11.06 16.68 20.51
CA ASN A 495 -10.62 17.23 19.24
C ASN A 495 -9.19 16.89 18.83
N SER A 496 -8.36 16.44 19.77
CA SER A 496 -6.95 16.18 19.48
C SER A 496 -6.42 15.00 20.25
N GLU A 497 -5.39 14.39 19.71
CA GLU A 497 -4.69 13.26 20.32
C GLU A 497 -3.21 13.28 19.93
N THR A 498 -2.34 12.91 20.88
CA THR A 498 -0.93 12.64 20.64
C THR A 498 -0.65 11.18 20.95
N ARG A 499 0.00 10.48 20.02
CA ARG A 499 0.35 9.06 20.14
C ARG A 499 1.84 8.88 20.02
N GLY A 500 2.38 7.99 20.84
CA GLY A 500 3.70 7.39 20.66
C GLY A 500 3.54 5.95 20.21
N VAL A 501 4.29 5.52 19.21
CA VAL A 501 4.26 4.17 18.65
C VAL A 501 5.67 3.60 18.64
N LEU A 502 5.87 2.48 19.31
CA LEU A 502 7.06 1.64 19.17
C LEU A 502 6.69 0.41 18.35
N ALA A 503 7.36 0.18 17.24
CA ALA A 503 7.06 -0.96 16.37
C ALA A 503 8.30 -1.78 16.04
N LEU A 504 8.11 -3.09 15.94
CA LEU A 504 9.04 -4.07 15.41
C LEU A 504 8.40 -4.67 14.16
N ILE A 505 9.02 -4.45 13.00
CA ILE A 505 8.50 -4.92 11.73
C ILE A 505 9.56 -5.78 11.06
N VAL A 506 9.22 -7.04 10.79
CA VAL A 506 10.09 -8.01 10.13
C VAL A 506 9.47 -8.42 8.82
N ARG A 507 10.26 -8.51 7.74
CA ARG A 507 9.82 -9.01 6.44
C ARG A 507 10.91 -9.86 5.78
N PHE A 508 10.52 -11.04 5.31
CA PHE A 508 11.37 -11.97 4.58
C PHE A 508 10.98 -12.12 3.12
#